data_d9fcccecdfd3708c6fe1ac3a4ddf3a84
#
_entry.id   d9fcccecdfd3708c6fe1ac3a4ddf3a84
#
_cell.length_a   1.000
_cell.length_b   1.000
_cell.length_c   1.000
_cell.angle_alpha   90.00
_cell.angle_beta   90.00
_cell.angle_gamma   90.00
#
_symmetry.space_group_name_H-M   'P 1'
#
loop_
_entity.id
_entity.type
_entity.pdbx_description
1 polymer ?
#
loop_
_entity_poly.entity_id
_entity_poly.type
_entity_poly.pdbx_seq_one_letter_code
_entity_poly.pdbx_strand_id
1 'polypeptide(L)'
;ATCNYINKVPDPIQSRFELIDFDFTKEEEAEIMKSYIIRVLNICKDEGIKIDKYAAVELVKRKFPDLRTILNMLQGFKSQGDDMITVEDIKKFNSIYKDVFDLVIDNTDPVKNYQYMVSNYSNRVDDVLSSLGSEFIEYIQQEFSSYISLIPQIVVCVAKYQSQRQFVVDPVVSMLACIYELQSIINEA
;
A
#
# COMPACT_ATOMS: atom_id res chain seq x y z
N ALA A 1 12.94 -24.40 -3.87
CA ALA A 1 12.87 -23.02 -4.34
C ALA A 1 11.53 -22.41 -3.90
N THR A 2 11.48 -21.11 -3.68
CA THR A 2 10.24 -20.36 -3.41
C THR A 2 10.12 -19.21 -4.39
N CYS A 3 8.91 -18.91 -4.84
CA CYS A 3 8.63 -17.76 -5.69
C CYS A 3 7.24 -17.19 -5.35
N ASN A 4 7.04 -15.91 -5.60
CA ASN A 4 5.75 -15.26 -5.41
C ASN A 4 4.87 -15.36 -6.67
N TYR A 5 5.46 -15.60 -7.83
CA TYR A 5 4.76 -15.64 -9.12
C TYR A 5 5.26 -16.81 -9.95
N ILE A 6 4.49 -17.86 -10.02
CA ILE A 6 4.86 -19.08 -10.79
C ILE A 6 5.03 -18.79 -12.29
N ASN A 7 4.23 -17.87 -12.84
CA ASN A 7 4.30 -17.45 -14.23
C ASN A 7 5.61 -16.74 -14.62
N LYS A 8 6.42 -16.30 -13.64
CA LYS A 8 7.77 -15.75 -13.88
C LYS A 8 8.87 -16.82 -13.87
N VAL A 9 8.54 -18.06 -13.51
CA VAL A 9 9.47 -19.18 -13.52
C VAL A 9 9.37 -19.86 -14.87
N PRO A 10 10.50 -20.07 -15.61
CA PRO A 10 10.48 -20.74 -16.92
C PRO A 10 9.91 -22.16 -16.85
N ASP A 11 9.12 -22.56 -17.86
CA ASP A 11 8.46 -23.87 -17.93
C ASP A 11 9.42 -25.07 -17.72
N PRO A 12 10.66 -25.05 -18.26
CA PRO A 12 11.63 -26.16 -18.02
C PRO A 12 12.02 -26.35 -16.56
N ILE A 13 11.87 -25.27 -15.75
CA ILE A 13 12.12 -25.31 -14.30
C ILE A 13 10.86 -25.82 -13.60
N GLN A 14 9.69 -25.27 -13.94
CA GLN A 14 8.43 -25.71 -13.34
C GLN A 14 8.20 -27.22 -13.49
N SER A 15 8.46 -27.77 -14.67
CA SER A 15 8.29 -29.21 -14.96
C SER A 15 9.16 -30.14 -14.14
N ARG A 16 10.18 -29.63 -13.44
CA ARG A 16 11.13 -30.43 -12.62
C ARG A 16 10.86 -30.35 -11.11
N PHE A 17 9.86 -29.54 -10.72
CA PHE A 17 9.49 -29.37 -9.33
C PHE A 17 8.04 -29.72 -9.12
N GLU A 18 7.73 -30.26 -7.96
CA GLU A 18 6.36 -30.35 -7.48
C GLU A 18 5.96 -28.97 -6.93
N LEU A 19 4.83 -28.45 -7.42
CA LEU A 19 4.30 -27.18 -7.00
C LEU A 19 3.52 -27.38 -5.69
N ILE A 20 3.95 -26.67 -4.64
CA ILE A 20 3.20 -26.55 -3.39
C ILE A 20 2.68 -25.12 -3.34
N ASP A 21 1.38 -24.98 -3.44
CA ASP A 21 0.70 -23.69 -3.34
C ASP A 21 0.40 -23.38 -1.88
N PHE A 22 0.60 -22.10 -1.50
CA PHE A 22 0.30 -21.59 -0.17
C PHE A 22 -0.91 -20.64 -0.19
N ASP A 23 -1.69 -20.62 -1.28
CA ASP A 23 -2.92 -19.89 -1.34
C ASP A 23 -3.97 -20.54 -0.40
N PHE A 24 -4.76 -19.70 0.24
CA PHE A 24 -5.74 -20.13 1.23
C PHE A 24 -7.12 -20.25 0.60
N THR A 25 -7.88 -21.27 1.02
CA THR A 25 -9.32 -21.29 0.79
C THR A 25 -10.01 -20.23 1.66
N LYS A 26 -11.22 -19.82 1.31
CA LYS A 26 -11.97 -18.81 2.09
C LYS A 26 -12.23 -19.23 3.53
N GLU A 27 -12.37 -20.54 3.77
CA GLU A 27 -12.56 -21.09 5.11
C GLU A 27 -11.28 -21.05 5.92
N GLU A 28 -10.17 -21.47 5.33
CA GLU A 28 -8.82 -21.36 5.94
C GLU A 28 -8.42 -19.91 6.20
N GLU A 29 -8.75 -19.00 5.29
CA GLU A 29 -8.49 -17.56 5.43
C GLU A 29 -9.10 -17.01 6.71
N ALA A 30 -10.34 -17.37 7.02
CA ALA A 30 -11.02 -16.92 8.24
C ALA A 30 -10.34 -17.43 9.52
N GLU A 31 -9.84 -18.66 9.53
CA GLU A 31 -9.13 -19.25 10.67
C GLU A 31 -7.74 -18.63 10.86
N ILE A 32 -7.03 -18.46 9.74
CA ILE A 32 -5.70 -17.84 9.74
C ILE A 32 -5.81 -16.39 10.19
N MET A 33 -6.80 -15.64 9.70
CA MET A 33 -7.05 -14.26 10.13
C MET A 33 -7.28 -14.15 11.64
N LYS A 34 -8.03 -15.07 12.26
CA LYS A 34 -8.18 -15.12 13.73
C LYS A 34 -6.83 -15.35 14.42
N SER A 35 -6.02 -16.26 13.89
CA SER A 35 -4.68 -16.53 14.40
C SER A 35 -3.77 -15.30 14.30
N TYR A 36 -3.87 -14.55 13.21
CA TYR A 36 -3.16 -13.28 13.03
C TYR A 36 -3.57 -12.23 14.06
N ILE A 37 -4.87 -12.08 14.31
CA ILE A 37 -5.38 -11.14 15.32
C ILE A 37 -4.80 -11.48 16.70
N ILE A 38 -4.85 -12.74 17.11
CA ILE A 38 -4.27 -13.20 18.36
C ILE A 38 -2.76 -12.93 18.42
N ARG A 39 -2.06 -13.21 17.32
CA ARG A 39 -0.62 -12.98 17.20
C ARG A 39 -0.27 -11.50 17.36
N VAL A 40 -1.00 -10.62 16.67
CA VAL A 40 -0.84 -9.17 16.73
C VAL A 40 -1.07 -8.65 18.16
N LEU A 41 -2.14 -9.09 18.82
CA LEU A 41 -2.42 -8.70 20.21
C LEU A 41 -1.32 -9.14 21.17
N ASN A 42 -0.78 -10.36 21.01
CA ASN A 42 0.33 -10.84 21.83
C ASN A 42 1.60 -10.01 21.60
N ILE A 43 1.95 -9.73 20.35
CA ILE A 43 3.09 -8.86 20.01
C ILE A 43 2.91 -7.47 20.63
N CYS A 44 1.73 -6.87 20.49
CA CYS A 44 1.45 -5.57 21.10
C CYS A 44 1.65 -5.60 22.63
N LYS A 45 1.19 -6.66 23.28
CA LYS A 45 1.37 -6.85 24.73
C LYS A 45 2.86 -6.98 25.11
N ASP A 46 3.62 -7.79 24.38
CA ASP A 46 5.04 -8.04 24.63
C ASP A 46 5.89 -6.77 24.39
N GLU A 47 5.52 -5.99 23.38
CA GLU A 47 6.19 -4.74 23.02
C GLU A 47 5.67 -3.50 23.79
N GLY A 48 4.68 -3.66 24.67
CA GLY A 48 4.09 -2.57 25.44
C GLY A 48 3.26 -1.60 24.61
N ILE A 49 2.76 -2.03 23.43
CA ILE A 49 1.89 -1.23 22.56
C ILE A 49 0.45 -1.40 23.04
N LYS A 50 -0.19 -0.29 23.40
CA LYS A 50 -1.61 -0.31 23.76
C LYS A 50 -2.46 -0.19 22.51
N ILE A 51 -3.24 -1.20 22.20
CA ILE A 51 -4.15 -1.24 21.04
C ILE A 51 -5.54 -1.71 21.47
N ASP A 52 -6.57 -1.05 20.96
CA ASP A 52 -7.95 -1.55 21.10
C ASP A 52 -8.14 -2.83 20.28
N LYS A 53 -8.93 -3.76 20.81
CA LYS A 53 -9.21 -5.05 20.14
C LYS A 53 -9.83 -4.86 18.76
N TYR A 54 -10.74 -3.90 18.62
CA TYR A 54 -11.38 -3.62 17.34
C TYR A 54 -10.39 -2.99 16.35
N ALA A 55 -9.45 -2.17 16.84
CA ALA A 55 -8.37 -1.63 16.02
C ALA A 55 -7.44 -2.75 15.51
N ALA A 56 -7.08 -3.72 16.35
CA ALA A 56 -6.30 -4.87 15.91
C ALA A 56 -7.02 -5.72 14.86
N VAL A 57 -8.32 -5.94 15.02
CA VAL A 57 -9.16 -6.65 14.03
C VAL A 57 -9.19 -5.89 12.71
N GLU A 58 -9.42 -4.57 12.75
CA GLU A 58 -9.48 -3.71 11.56
C GLU A 58 -8.14 -3.69 10.82
N LEU A 59 -7.03 -3.55 11.57
CA LEU A 59 -5.67 -3.56 11.02
C LEU A 59 -5.37 -4.88 10.29
N VAL A 60 -5.69 -6.01 10.94
CA VAL A 60 -5.47 -7.33 10.33
C VAL A 60 -6.35 -7.50 9.09
N LYS A 61 -7.65 -7.18 9.15
CA LYS A 61 -8.55 -7.30 8.00
C LYS A 61 -8.06 -6.54 6.76
N ARG A 62 -7.47 -5.35 6.97
CA ARG A 62 -7.01 -4.50 5.86
C ARG A 62 -5.71 -4.94 5.22
N LYS A 63 -4.83 -5.53 6.00
CA LYS A 63 -3.46 -5.86 5.55
C LYS A 63 -3.18 -7.36 5.44
N PHE A 64 -4.16 -8.20 5.76
CA PHE A 64 -4.05 -9.65 5.57
C PHE A 64 -3.80 -10.01 4.10
N PRO A 65 -2.89 -10.93 3.77
CA PRO A 65 -2.09 -11.75 4.70
C PRO A 65 -0.71 -11.15 5.07
N ASP A 66 -0.46 -9.87 4.82
CA ASP A 66 0.86 -9.24 4.99
C ASP A 66 1.14 -8.87 6.47
N LEU A 67 1.63 -9.85 7.23
CA LEU A 67 2.03 -9.62 8.62
C LEU A 67 3.16 -8.60 8.77
N ARG A 68 4.06 -8.50 7.78
CA ARG A 68 5.19 -7.56 7.83
C ARG A 68 4.68 -6.12 7.83
N THR A 69 3.76 -5.81 6.92
CA THR A 69 3.13 -4.47 6.86
C THR A 69 2.39 -4.16 8.16
N ILE A 70 1.65 -5.13 8.72
CA ILE A 70 0.98 -4.97 10.03
C ILE A 70 1.99 -4.57 11.12
N LEU A 71 3.12 -5.29 11.22
CA LEU A 71 4.14 -5.02 12.24
C LEU A 71 4.83 -3.67 12.04
N ASN A 72 5.12 -3.29 10.79
CA ASN A 72 5.70 -1.99 10.47
C ASN A 72 4.75 -0.84 10.87
N MET A 73 3.45 -0.99 10.64
CA MET A 73 2.45 -0.02 11.08
C MET A 73 2.42 0.11 12.60
N LEU A 74 2.43 -1.00 13.33
CA LEU A 74 2.47 -0.99 14.80
C LEU A 74 3.74 -0.30 15.34
N GLN A 75 4.89 -0.52 14.70
CA GLN A 75 6.13 0.20 15.05
C GLN A 75 6.02 1.70 14.78
N GLY A 76 5.36 2.09 13.69
CA GLY A 76 5.09 3.48 13.36
C GLY A 76 4.28 4.17 14.46
N PHE A 77 3.19 3.57 14.91
CA PHE A 77 2.37 4.08 16.01
C PHE A 77 3.16 4.18 17.33
N LYS A 78 3.95 3.15 17.66
CA LYS A 78 4.81 3.18 18.85
C LYS A 78 5.80 4.34 18.82
N SER A 79 6.35 4.66 17.65
CA SER A 79 7.32 5.75 17.48
C SER A 79 6.67 7.15 17.60
N GLN A 80 5.38 7.28 17.31
CA GLN A 80 4.62 8.52 17.43
C GLN A 80 4.20 8.80 18.87
N GLY A 81 4.31 7.81 19.76
CA GLY A 81 4.04 7.98 21.20
C GLY A 81 2.56 7.98 21.58
N ASP A 82 1.72 7.40 20.73
CA ASP A 82 0.29 7.30 20.99
C ASP A 82 0.00 6.45 22.24
N ASP A 83 -0.83 6.98 23.13
CA ASP A 83 -1.17 6.29 24.39
C ASP A 83 -2.00 5.01 24.15
N MET A 84 -2.85 4.99 23.12
CA MET A 84 -3.68 3.85 22.72
C MET A 84 -4.08 3.94 21.26
N ILE A 85 -3.79 2.90 20.48
CA ILE A 85 -4.18 2.82 19.07
C ILE A 85 -5.67 2.46 18.98
N THR A 86 -6.45 3.34 18.35
CA THR A 86 -7.89 3.18 18.14
C THR A 86 -8.22 2.80 16.70
N VAL A 87 -9.48 2.43 16.43
CA VAL A 87 -9.97 2.17 15.07
C VAL A 87 -9.85 3.42 14.20
N GLU A 88 -10.03 4.60 14.78
CA GLU A 88 -9.91 5.88 14.06
C GLU A 88 -8.46 6.14 13.63
N ASP A 89 -7.50 5.78 14.48
CA ASP A 89 -6.08 5.91 14.14
C ASP A 89 -5.71 4.97 13.00
N ILE A 90 -6.21 3.72 13.01
CA ILE A 90 -6.05 2.78 11.90
C ILE A 90 -6.67 3.33 10.61
N LYS A 91 -7.81 4.01 10.70
CA LYS A 91 -8.45 4.66 9.55
C LYS A 91 -7.67 5.89 9.05
N LYS A 92 -7.14 6.70 9.95
CA LYS A 92 -6.31 7.87 9.63
C LYS A 92 -4.94 7.48 9.09
N PHE A 93 -4.36 6.41 9.64
CA PHE A 93 -3.08 5.84 9.18
C PHE A 93 -3.20 5.11 7.83
N ASN A 94 -4.34 5.26 7.19
CA ASN A 94 -4.64 4.61 5.92
C ASN A 94 -3.73 5.03 4.77
N SER A 95 -2.80 5.95 5.01
CA SER A 95 -1.80 6.25 4.03
C SER A 95 -0.57 6.88 4.67
N ILE A 96 0.49 6.08 4.79
CA ILE A 96 1.87 6.60 4.89
C ILE A 96 2.16 7.56 3.72
N TYR A 97 1.35 7.47 2.68
CA TYR A 97 1.45 8.23 1.43
C TYR A 97 0.33 9.27 1.26
N LYS A 98 -0.36 9.65 2.36
CA LYS A 98 -1.42 10.65 2.30
C LYS A 98 -0.91 11.97 1.74
N ASP A 99 0.29 12.37 2.12
CA ASP A 99 0.98 13.55 1.60
C ASP A 99 1.25 13.47 0.09
N VAL A 100 1.53 12.26 -0.44
CA VAL A 100 1.63 12.02 -1.89
C VAL A 100 0.26 12.16 -2.54
N PHE A 101 -0.80 11.67 -1.90
CA PHE A 101 -2.17 11.77 -2.43
C PHE A 101 -2.66 13.22 -2.45
N ASP A 102 -2.42 13.94 -1.35
CA ASP A 102 -2.72 15.38 -1.27
C ASP A 102 -1.93 16.15 -2.35
N LEU A 103 -0.67 15.80 -2.57
CA LEU A 103 0.15 16.39 -3.62
C LEU A 103 -0.36 16.08 -5.04
N VAL A 104 -0.94 14.90 -5.26
CA VAL A 104 -1.57 14.55 -6.55
C VAL A 104 -2.82 15.41 -6.78
N ILE A 105 -3.61 15.66 -5.72
CA ILE A 105 -4.86 16.43 -5.80
C ILE A 105 -4.59 17.94 -5.83
N ASP A 106 -3.67 18.43 -4.98
CA ASP A 106 -3.41 19.85 -4.77
C ASP A 106 -2.15 20.31 -5.52
N ASN A 107 -2.25 20.38 -6.83
CA ASN A 107 -1.15 20.68 -7.77
C ASN A 107 -0.72 22.15 -7.73
N THR A 108 -0.15 22.63 -6.62
CA THR A 108 0.15 24.06 -6.42
C THR A 108 1.53 24.49 -6.92
N ASP A 109 2.57 23.65 -6.80
CA ASP A 109 3.94 24.02 -7.18
C ASP A 109 4.73 22.79 -7.68
N PRO A 110 4.87 22.59 -8.99
CA PRO A 110 5.56 21.42 -9.55
C PRO A 110 7.01 21.27 -9.11
N VAL A 111 7.73 22.37 -8.85
CA VAL A 111 9.14 22.33 -8.47
C VAL A 111 9.30 21.85 -7.03
N LYS A 112 8.45 22.37 -6.12
CA LYS A 112 8.44 21.92 -4.72
C LYS A 112 8.00 20.45 -4.63
N ASN A 113 6.98 20.08 -5.41
CA ASN A 113 6.49 18.70 -5.49
C ASN A 113 7.61 17.75 -5.92
N TYR A 114 8.37 18.11 -6.95
CA TYR A 114 9.54 17.37 -7.40
C TYR A 114 10.56 17.18 -6.28
N GLN A 115 10.99 18.29 -5.65
CA GLN A 115 11.99 18.25 -4.58
C GLN A 115 11.52 17.42 -3.38
N TYR A 116 10.25 17.56 -3.00
CA TYR A 116 9.65 16.79 -1.91
C TYR A 116 9.66 15.28 -2.20
N MET A 117 9.21 14.88 -3.39
CA MET A 117 9.15 13.48 -3.79
C MET A 117 10.55 12.85 -3.87
N VAL A 118 11.50 13.53 -4.46
CA VAL A 118 12.90 13.06 -4.55
C VAL A 118 13.51 12.89 -3.18
N SER A 119 13.32 13.86 -2.28
CA SER A 119 13.91 13.83 -0.95
C SER A 119 13.35 12.74 -0.03
N ASN A 120 12.04 12.45 -0.14
CA ASN A 120 11.35 11.58 0.81
C ASN A 120 11.07 10.17 0.26
N TYR A 121 10.92 10.03 -1.07
CA TYR A 121 10.40 8.79 -1.68
C TYR A 121 11.30 8.13 -2.72
N SER A 122 12.52 8.64 -2.97
CA SER A 122 13.44 8.07 -3.95
C SER A 122 13.75 6.57 -3.71
N ASN A 123 13.76 6.14 -2.46
CA ASN A 123 14.01 4.74 -2.06
C ASN A 123 12.73 3.90 -1.92
N ARG A 124 11.55 4.47 -2.18
CA ARG A 124 10.23 3.83 -1.98
C ARG A 124 9.33 3.93 -3.20
N VAL A 125 9.93 4.01 -4.38
CA VAL A 125 9.20 4.21 -5.64
C VAL A 125 8.15 3.13 -5.88
N ASP A 126 8.50 1.86 -5.64
CA ASP A 126 7.59 0.73 -5.85
C ASP A 126 6.42 0.75 -4.88
N ASP A 127 6.67 1.15 -3.64
CA ASP A 127 5.63 1.30 -2.62
C ASP A 127 4.67 2.45 -2.98
N VAL A 128 5.20 3.59 -3.43
CA VAL A 128 4.39 4.74 -3.88
C VAL A 128 3.52 4.36 -5.08
N LEU A 129 4.08 3.75 -6.12
CA LEU A 129 3.32 3.30 -7.28
C LEU A 129 2.26 2.25 -6.92
N SER A 130 2.55 1.38 -5.95
CA SER A 130 1.58 0.41 -5.44
C SER A 130 0.45 1.09 -4.68
N SER A 131 0.76 2.06 -3.81
CA SER A 131 -0.23 2.81 -3.03
C SER A 131 -1.14 3.67 -3.91
N LEU A 132 -0.61 4.26 -4.98
CA LEU A 132 -1.40 5.00 -5.99
C LEU A 132 -2.39 4.08 -6.74
N GLY A 133 -2.08 2.79 -6.88
CA GLY A 133 -2.98 1.82 -7.50
C GLY A 133 -4.04 1.23 -6.58
N SER A 134 -3.94 1.43 -5.27
CA SER A 134 -4.84 0.85 -4.28
C SER A 134 -5.38 1.87 -3.26
N GLU A 135 -4.53 2.32 -2.35
CA GLU A 135 -4.91 3.21 -1.24
C GLU A 135 -5.41 4.59 -1.72
N PHE A 136 -4.85 5.11 -2.82
CA PHE A 136 -5.30 6.37 -3.42
C PHE A 136 -6.72 6.29 -3.96
N ILE A 137 -7.11 5.14 -4.52
CA ILE A 137 -8.48 4.92 -5.00
C ILE A 137 -9.45 4.92 -3.83
N GLU A 138 -9.11 4.26 -2.72
CA GLU A 138 -9.91 4.30 -1.49
C GLU A 138 -10.00 5.73 -0.94
N TYR A 139 -8.91 6.48 -0.97
CA TYR A 139 -8.86 7.88 -0.53
C TYR A 139 -9.79 8.76 -1.36
N ILE A 140 -9.78 8.63 -2.68
CA ILE A 140 -10.71 9.35 -3.57
C ILE A 140 -12.16 9.00 -3.25
N GLN A 141 -12.49 7.73 -3.02
CA GLN A 141 -13.85 7.29 -2.71
C GLN A 141 -14.36 7.87 -1.37
N GLN A 142 -13.47 8.05 -0.41
CA GLN A 142 -13.83 8.52 0.93
C GLN A 142 -13.92 10.06 1.01
N GLU A 143 -12.97 10.77 0.42
CA GLU A 143 -12.79 12.21 0.64
C GLU A 143 -13.20 13.05 -0.59
N PHE A 144 -13.16 12.49 -1.80
CA PHE A 144 -13.33 13.23 -3.05
C PHE A 144 -14.32 12.58 -4.01
N SER A 145 -15.60 12.58 -3.62
CA SER A 145 -16.69 11.94 -4.41
C SER A 145 -16.79 12.46 -5.85
N SER A 146 -16.38 13.71 -6.11
CA SER A 146 -16.36 14.29 -7.46
C SER A 146 -15.40 13.58 -8.42
N TYR A 147 -14.34 12.95 -7.91
CA TYR A 147 -13.31 12.30 -8.73
C TYR A 147 -13.55 10.80 -8.92
N ILE A 148 -14.65 10.23 -8.40
CA ILE A 148 -14.97 8.81 -8.56
C ILE A 148 -15.06 8.40 -10.04
N SER A 149 -15.55 9.28 -10.90
CA SER A 149 -15.65 9.04 -12.35
C SER A 149 -14.29 8.90 -13.04
N LEU A 150 -13.21 9.40 -12.42
CA LEU A 150 -11.84 9.34 -12.94
C LEU A 150 -11.09 8.06 -12.55
N ILE A 151 -11.63 7.25 -11.63
CA ILE A 151 -10.97 6.04 -11.15
C ILE A 151 -10.48 5.13 -12.29
N PRO A 152 -11.26 4.87 -13.36
CA PRO A 152 -10.76 4.05 -14.47
C PRO A 152 -9.52 4.64 -15.15
N GLN A 153 -9.45 5.96 -15.32
CA GLN A 153 -8.31 6.63 -15.94
C GLN A 153 -7.08 6.59 -15.02
N ILE A 154 -7.30 6.79 -13.71
CA ILE A 154 -6.26 6.67 -12.68
C ILE A 154 -5.65 5.27 -12.68
N VAL A 155 -6.49 4.22 -12.69
CA VAL A 155 -6.03 2.82 -12.71
C VAL A 155 -5.20 2.53 -13.97
N VAL A 156 -5.65 2.97 -15.13
CA VAL A 156 -4.91 2.78 -16.40
C VAL A 156 -3.57 3.51 -16.36
N CYS A 157 -3.54 4.75 -15.87
CA CYS A 157 -2.32 5.53 -15.72
C CYS A 157 -1.31 4.81 -14.80
N VAL A 158 -1.72 4.43 -13.59
CA VAL A 158 -0.84 3.75 -12.63
C VAL A 158 -0.33 2.41 -13.19
N ALA A 159 -1.21 1.60 -13.78
CA ALA A 159 -0.84 0.31 -14.37
C ALA A 159 0.20 0.45 -15.50
N LYS A 160 0.10 1.51 -16.32
CA LYS A 160 1.10 1.85 -17.34
C LYS A 160 2.49 2.04 -16.73
N TYR A 161 2.61 2.85 -15.66
CA TYR A 161 3.89 3.11 -15.02
C TYR A 161 4.42 1.92 -14.22
N GLN A 162 3.56 1.14 -13.58
CA GLN A 162 3.95 -0.11 -12.93
C GLN A 162 4.51 -1.13 -13.92
N SER A 163 3.89 -1.28 -15.09
CA SER A 163 4.35 -2.22 -16.13
C SER A 163 5.69 -1.80 -16.75
N GLN A 164 5.92 -0.50 -16.92
CA GLN A 164 7.16 0.05 -17.48
C GLN A 164 8.32 0.08 -16.49
N ARG A 165 8.05 -0.08 -15.19
CA ARG A 165 9.02 0.05 -14.10
C ARG A 165 10.31 -0.76 -14.29
N GLN A 166 10.21 -1.94 -14.89
CA GLN A 166 11.34 -2.85 -15.11
C GLN A 166 12.29 -2.36 -16.24
N PHE A 167 11.83 -1.45 -17.09
CA PHE A 167 12.55 -0.98 -18.28
C PHE A 167 13.09 0.44 -18.11
N VAL A 168 12.72 1.14 -17.05
CA VAL A 168 13.11 2.53 -16.83
C VAL A 168 14.46 2.58 -16.11
N VAL A 169 15.39 3.38 -16.63
CA VAL A 169 16.73 3.55 -16.07
C VAL A 169 16.67 4.24 -14.70
N ASP A 170 15.82 5.24 -14.56
CA ASP A 170 15.62 5.96 -13.29
C ASP A 170 14.19 5.77 -12.78
N PRO A 171 14.03 4.98 -11.71
CA PRO A 171 12.73 4.73 -11.09
C PRO A 171 12.01 5.98 -10.59
N VAL A 172 12.77 6.96 -10.10
CA VAL A 172 12.23 8.21 -9.56
C VAL A 172 11.55 9.03 -10.65
N VAL A 173 12.15 9.07 -11.85
CA VAL A 173 11.55 9.74 -13.00
C VAL A 173 10.23 9.08 -13.40
N SER A 174 10.14 7.75 -13.35
CA SER A 174 8.89 7.03 -13.66
C SER A 174 7.79 7.35 -12.65
N MET A 175 8.12 7.39 -11.36
CA MET A 175 7.19 7.76 -10.29
C MET A 175 6.67 9.20 -10.46
N LEU A 176 7.57 10.14 -10.73
CA LEU A 176 7.21 11.54 -10.93
C LEU A 176 6.34 11.72 -12.19
N ALA A 177 6.67 11.03 -13.28
CA ALA A 177 5.87 11.06 -14.49
C ALA A 177 4.44 10.52 -14.25
N CYS A 178 4.30 9.45 -13.45
CA CYS A 178 3.00 8.96 -13.02
C CYS A 178 2.21 10.03 -12.23
N ILE A 179 2.85 10.66 -11.25
CA ILE A 179 2.22 11.71 -10.43
C ILE A 179 1.75 12.87 -11.31
N TYR A 180 2.59 13.37 -12.23
CA TYR A 180 2.22 14.47 -13.09
C TYR A 180 1.10 14.11 -14.09
N GLU A 181 1.07 12.88 -14.61
CA GLU A 181 -0.03 12.42 -15.46
C GLU A 181 -1.34 12.30 -14.65
N LEU A 182 -1.28 11.84 -13.39
CA LEU A 182 -2.44 11.83 -12.48
C LEU A 182 -2.94 13.24 -12.18
N GLN A 183 -2.05 14.19 -11.91
CA GLN A 183 -2.40 15.60 -11.71
C GLN A 183 -3.11 16.19 -12.93
N SER A 184 -2.66 15.85 -14.16
CA SER A 184 -3.31 16.26 -15.39
C SER A 184 -4.73 15.70 -15.50
N ILE A 185 -4.91 14.42 -15.22
CA ILE A 185 -6.22 13.75 -15.23
C ILE A 185 -7.19 14.42 -14.24
N ILE A 186 -6.72 14.79 -13.06
CA ILE A 186 -7.55 15.42 -12.02
C ILE A 186 -7.89 16.87 -12.39
N ASN A 187 -6.97 17.60 -13.00
CA ASN A 187 -7.19 19.00 -13.38
C ASN A 187 -8.10 19.17 -14.63
N GLU A 188 -8.25 18.14 -15.43
CA GLU A 188 -9.11 18.14 -16.61
C GLU A 188 -10.59 17.81 -16.27
N ALA A 189 -10.89 17.49 -15.02
CA ALA A 189 -12.21 17.10 -14.55
C ALA A 189 -12.98 18.23 -13.86
#